data_8f3fdbecf4402cd9344db5adbe88072f
#
_entry.id   8f3fdbecf4402cd9344db5adbe88072f
#
_cell.length_a   1.000
_cell.length_b   1.000
_cell.length_c   1.000
_cell.angle_alpha   90.00
_cell.angle_beta   90.00
_cell.angle_gamma   90.00
#
_symmetry.space_group_name_H-M   'P 1'
#
loop_
_entity.id
_entity.type
_entity.pdbx_description
1 polymer ?
#
loop_
_entity_poly.entity_id
_entity_poly.type
_entity_poly.pdbx_seq_one_letter_code
_entity_poly.pdbx_strand_id
1 'polypeptide(L)'
;MGSEMCIRDSYGKTLPVSVEMMDVEEQGSASFRMELNPDGSARLWKFVRYSLDGKEKLDGEVVLAKGKEIVTTPVGAIKITKNPDYAGSQLTESIEIDVSKMPMQTTVELYGEKLNGDLVDQDADVIGLTIRDVSVQRAVDILNMILVVYTENWIEDKNKMAVATSAFIDDRLRLIEQELGNVDSNIAKYSTKVGTPSPIASAEMSIEKEALLDQNALELDNQLALAQYM
;
A
#
# COMPACT_ATOMS: atom_id res chain seq x y z
N MET A 1 -14.51 12.20 -49.51
CA MET A 1 -14.97 12.17 -48.11
C MET A 1 -13.81 11.64 -47.30
N GLY A 2 -13.01 12.55 -46.76
CA GLY A 2 -11.88 12.19 -45.92
C GLY A 2 -12.41 11.67 -44.58
N SER A 3 -12.05 10.43 -44.29
CA SER A 3 -12.25 9.90 -42.93
C SER A 3 -11.28 10.64 -42.00
N GLU A 4 -11.78 11.66 -41.33
CA GLU A 4 -11.07 12.22 -40.15
C GLU A 4 -10.99 11.10 -39.13
N MET A 5 -9.86 10.40 -39.13
CA MET A 5 -9.55 9.43 -38.07
C MET A 5 -9.21 10.23 -36.81
N CYS A 6 -10.23 10.56 -36.02
CA CYS A 6 -10.05 11.16 -34.70
C CYS A 6 -9.26 10.19 -33.83
N ILE A 7 -7.96 10.44 -33.67
CA ILE A 7 -7.06 9.67 -32.78
C ILE A 7 -7.32 10.01 -31.30
N ARG A 8 -8.55 10.37 -30.92
CA ARG A 8 -8.95 10.56 -29.53
C ARG A 8 -8.88 9.29 -28.69
N ASP A 9 -8.87 8.14 -29.37
CA ASP A 9 -9.03 6.82 -28.75
C ASP A 9 -7.74 6.01 -28.73
N SER A 10 -6.61 6.63 -29.10
CA SER A 10 -5.33 5.93 -29.19
C SER A 10 -4.66 5.86 -27.81
N TYR A 11 -4.28 4.67 -27.40
CA TYR A 11 -3.57 4.40 -26.16
C TYR A 11 -2.60 3.20 -26.33
N GLY A 12 -1.41 3.31 -25.73
CA GLY A 12 -0.45 2.22 -25.74
C GLY A 12 -0.08 1.77 -27.16
N LYS A 13 -0.43 0.55 -27.53
CA LYS A 13 -0.08 -0.07 -28.82
C LYS A 13 -0.72 0.56 -30.04
N THR A 14 -1.71 1.40 -29.87
CA THR A 14 -2.37 2.09 -31.01
C THR A 14 -1.73 3.44 -31.35
N LEU A 15 -0.80 3.93 -30.53
CA LEU A 15 -0.03 5.15 -30.77
C LEU A 15 1.28 4.83 -31.48
N PRO A 16 1.59 5.47 -32.62
CA PRO A 16 2.82 5.22 -33.36
C PRO A 16 4.08 5.80 -32.69
N VAL A 17 3.90 6.79 -31.83
CA VAL A 17 4.99 7.47 -31.08
C VAL A 17 4.65 7.66 -29.63
N SER A 18 5.68 7.70 -28.80
CA SER A 18 5.62 8.13 -27.42
C SER A 18 6.17 9.55 -27.31
N VAL A 19 5.48 10.42 -26.62
CA VAL A 19 5.82 11.82 -26.43
C VAL A 19 6.03 12.10 -24.94
N GLU A 20 7.20 12.64 -24.61
CA GLU A 20 7.58 13.02 -23.24
C GLU A 20 7.94 14.51 -23.22
N MET A 21 7.29 15.28 -22.36
CA MET A 21 7.58 16.69 -22.10
C MET A 21 8.54 16.80 -20.90
N MET A 22 9.83 17.06 -21.17
CA MET A 22 10.90 16.97 -20.16
C MET A 22 10.90 18.16 -19.19
N ASP A 23 10.58 19.37 -19.68
CA ASP A 23 10.67 20.62 -18.91
C ASP A 23 9.34 21.04 -18.29
N VAL A 24 8.27 20.26 -18.46
CA VAL A 24 6.97 20.55 -17.84
C VAL A 24 6.89 19.78 -16.51
N GLU A 25 6.81 20.51 -15.41
CA GLU A 25 6.68 19.95 -14.05
C GLU A 25 5.44 19.05 -13.93
N GLU A 26 5.39 18.21 -12.90
CA GLU A 26 4.24 17.31 -12.68
C GLU A 26 2.92 18.04 -12.50
N GLN A 27 2.97 19.23 -11.91
CA GLN A 27 1.80 20.09 -11.75
C GLN A 27 1.57 21.04 -12.92
N GLY A 28 2.47 21.01 -13.91
CA GLY A 28 2.35 21.82 -15.10
C GLY A 28 1.36 21.22 -16.10
N SER A 29 0.72 22.11 -16.87
CA SER A 29 -0.14 21.71 -17.98
C SER A 29 0.30 22.38 -19.25
N ALA A 30 0.43 21.58 -20.29
CA ALA A 30 0.82 22.08 -21.61
C ALA A 30 0.14 21.25 -22.70
N SER A 31 -0.11 21.87 -23.83
CA SER A 31 -0.63 21.18 -25.01
C SER A 31 -0.03 21.73 -26.28
N PHE A 32 0.02 20.89 -27.30
CA PHE A 32 0.41 21.27 -28.65
C PHE A 32 -0.20 20.31 -29.66
N ARG A 33 -0.18 20.70 -30.92
CA ARG A 33 -0.58 19.84 -32.03
C ARG A 33 0.65 19.38 -32.79
N MET A 34 0.65 18.13 -33.20
CA MET A 34 1.74 17.51 -33.95
C MET A 34 1.20 16.82 -35.20
N GLU A 35 1.87 17.00 -36.31
CA GLU A 35 1.70 16.21 -37.51
C GLU A 35 2.90 15.26 -37.64
N LEU A 36 2.64 13.99 -37.70
CA LEU A 36 3.65 12.95 -37.88
C LEU A 36 3.62 12.47 -39.33
N ASN A 37 4.76 12.58 -39.99
CA ASN A 37 4.90 12.14 -41.37
C ASN A 37 5.37 10.68 -41.48
N PRO A 38 5.05 9.99 -42.60
CA PRO A 38 5.50 8.61 -42.84
C PRO A 38 7.01 8.42 -42.80
N ASP A 39 7.78 9.46 -43.12
CA ASP A 39 9.25 9.44 -43.11
C ASP A 39 9.85 9.50 -41.68
N GLY A 40 9.01 9.72 -40.67
CA GLY A 40 9.40 9.85 -39.26
C GLY A 40 9.81 11.26 -38.86
N SER A 41 9.58 12.28 -39.71
CA SER A 41 9.64 13.68 -39.34
C SER A 41 8.35 14.09 -38.66
N ALA A 42 8.40 15.11 -37.79
CA ALA A 42 7.23 15.65 -37.14
C ALA A 42 7.24 17.18 -37.19
N ARG A 43 6.06 17.77 -37.36
CA ARG A 43 5.84 19.21 -37.33
C ARG A 43 4.95 19.51 -36.09
N LEU A 44 5.39 20.43 -35.22
CA LEU A 44 4.72 20.79 -33.98
C LEU A 44 4.31 22.26 -34.03
N TRP A 45 3.06 22.53 -33.65
CA TRP A 45 2.51 23.90 -33.62
C TRP A 45 1.38 24.03 -32.59
N LYS A 46 0.81 25.25 -32.43
CA LYS A 46 -0.28 25.58 -31.48
C LYS A 46 0.08 25.24 -30.03
N PHE A 47 1.25 25.68 -29.62
CA PHE A 47 1.69 25.47 -28.23
C PHE A 47 0.84 26.28 -27.27
N VAL A 48 0.41 25.66 -26.19
CA VAL A 48 -0.33 26.29 -25.12
C VAL A 48 0.26 25.83 -23.80
N ARG A 49 0.54 26.78 -22.91
CA ARG A 49 0.88 26.53 -21.53
C ARG A 49 -0.29 27.01 -20.66
N TYR A 50 -0.63 26.21 -19.67
CA TYR A 50 -1.63 26.59 -18.67
C TYR A 50 -0.89 26.93 -17.37
N SER A 51 -1.07 28.14 -16.89
CA SER A 51 -0.55 28.67 -15.62
C SER A 51 -1.72 28.99 -14.70
N LEU A 52 -1.41 29.28 -13.43
CA LEU A 52 -2.39 29.79 -12.44
C LEU A 52 -3.08 31.08 -12.92
N ASP A 53 -2.38 31.89 -13.71
CA ASP A 53 -2.88 33.17 -14.26
C ASP A 53 -3.72 33.00 -15.52
N GLY A 54 -3.83 31.79 -16.06
CA GLY A 54 -4.66 31.48 -17.22
C GLY A 54 -3.95 30.71 -18.31
N LYS A 55 -4.59 30.74 -19.50
CA LYS A 55 -4.12 30.07 -20.71
C LYS A 55 -3.23 30.98 -21.52
N GLU A 56 -1.97 30.65 -21.65
CA GLU A 56 -1.02 31.33 -22.50
C GLU A 56 -0.83 30.61 -23.83
N LYS A 57 -1.09 31.27 -24.93
CA LYS A 57 -0.79 30.75 -26.28
C LYS A 57 0.62 31.18 -26.65
N LEU A 58 1.45 30.22 -26.96
CA LEU A 58 2.83 30.44 -27.38
C LEU A 58 2.91 30.24 -28.90
N ASP A 59 3.24 31.31 -29.63
CA ASP A 59 3.40 31.24 -31.05
C ASP A 59 4.72 30.55 -31.41
N GLY A 60 4.67 29.69 -32.40
CA GLY A 60 5.84 28.97 -32.89
C GLY A 60 5.44 27.75 -33.67
N GLU A 61 6.31 27.40 -34.60
CA GLU A 61 6.25 26.15 -35.35
C GLU A 61 7.64 25.53 -35.28
N VAL A 62 7.71 24.28 -34.96
CA VAL A 62 8.97 23.54 -34.78
C VAL A 62 8.91 22.26 -35.58
N VAL A 63 9.96 22.01 -36.39
CA VAL A 63 10.07 20.79 -37.17
C VAL A 63 11.13 19.89 -36.57
N LEU A 64 10.74 18.66 -36.27
CA LEU A 64 11.63 17.59 -35.86
C LEU A 64 12.09 16.85 -37.11
N ALA A 65 13.38 16.91 -37.40
CA ALA A 65 13.97 16.20 -38.52
C ALA A 65 14.02 14.68 -38.25
N LYS A 66 13.92 13.90 -39.33
CA LYS A 66 14.05 12.43 -39.27
C LYS A 66 15.30 12.00 -38.49
N GLY A 67 15.09 11.09 -37.53
CA GLY A 67 16.19 10.51 -36.72
C GLY A 67 16.59 11.35 -35.51
N LYS A 68 15.99 12.51 -35.27
CA LYS A 68 16.11 13.24 -34.01
C LYS A 68 14.97 12.84 -33.07
N GLU A 69 15.28 12.70 -31.79
CA GLU A 69 14.29 12.34 -30.77
C GLU A 69 13.89 13.51 -29.90
N ILE A 70 14.77 14.50 -29.75
CA ILE A 70 14.56 15.65 -28.87
C ILE A 70 14.47 16.93 -29.69
N VAL A 71 13.51 17.76 -29.36
CA VAL A 71 13.28 19.06 -29.96
C VAL A 71 12.97 20.10 -28.86
N THR A 72 13.58 21.28 -28.99
CA THR A 72 13.27 22.42 -28.13
C THR A 72 12.09 23.18 -28.67
N THR A 73 11.07 23.37 -27.89
CA THR A 73 9.82 24.04 -28.24
C THR A 73 9.51 25.18 -27.28
N PRO A 74 8.56 26.07 -27.58
CA PRO A 74 8.14 27.12 -26.67
C PRO A 74 7.62 26.64 -25.29
N VAL A 75 7.14 25.38 -25.22
CA VAL A 75 6.70 24.77 -23.96
C VAL A 75 7.80 23.98 -23.24
N GLY A 76 9.00 23.91 -23.83
CA GLY A 76 10.17 23.21 -23.28
C GLY A 76 10.68 22.10 -24.22
N ALA A 77 11.65 21.35 -23.75
CA ALA A 77 12.19 20.19 -24.49
C ALA A 77 11.17 19.05 -24.52
N ILE A 78 10.92 18.56 -25.71
CA ILE A 78 10.00 17.45 -25.99
C ILE A 78 10.81 16.30 -26.58
N LYS A 79 10.65 15.11 -26.04
CA LYS A 79 11.22 13.89 -26.58
C LYS A 79 10.13 13.08 -27.26
N ILE A 80 10.37 12.74 -28.54
CA ILE A 80 9.46 11.96 -29.36
C ILE A 80 10.20 10.70 -29.79
N THR A 81 9.73 9.55 -29.33
CA THR A 81 10.32 8.24 -29.66
C THR A 81 9.31 7.38 -30.41
N LYS A 82 9.78 6.53 -31.30
CA LYS A 82 8.92 5.53 -31.91
C LYS A 82 8.44 4.55 -30.85
N ASN A 83 7.17 4.22 -30.91
CA ASN A 83 6.61 3.19 -30.05
C ASN A 83 6.96 1.80 -30.62
N PRO A 84 7.79 1.00 -29.92
CA PRO A 84 8.17 -0.33 -30.37
C PRO A 84 6.99 -1.31 -30.41
N ASP A 85 5.99 -1.08 -29.56
CA ASP A 85 4.82 -1.95 -29.43
C ASP A 85 3.65 -1.53 -30.35
N TYR A 86 3.90 -0.59 -31.27
CA TYR A 86 2.86 -0.12 -32.19
C TYR A 86 2.33 -1.27 -33.04
N ALA A 87 1.04 -1.57 -32.89
CA ALA A 87 0.37 -2.65 -33.60
C ALA A 87 -0.20 -2.25 -34.97
N GLY A 88 -0.12 -0.96 -35.33
CA GLY A 88 -0.61 -0.45 -36.62
C GLY A 88 0.35 -0.72 -37.78
N SER A 89 -0.17 -0.61 -38.99
CA SER A 89 0.64 -0.60 -40.22
C SER A 89 1.60 0.59 -40.25
N GLN A 90 2.68 0.49 -41.02
CA GLN A 90 3.53 1.67 -41.27
C GLN A 90 2.66 2.83 -41.77
N LEU A 91 2.92 4.02 -41.25
CA LEU A 91 2.22 5.22 -41.68
C LEU A 91 2.40 5.43 -43.18
N THR A 92 1.31 5.43 -43.90
CA THR A 92 1.29 5.72 -45.34
C THR A 92 0.94 7.18 -45.62
N GLU A 93 0.29 7.84 -44.69
CA GLU A 93 -0.12 9.25 -44.76
C GLU A 93 0.29 9.97 -43.48
N SER A 94 0.36 11.30 -43.53
CA SER A 94 0.59 12.11 -42.33
C SER A 94 -0.64 12.08 -41.43
N ILE A 95 -0.39 12.02 -40.13
CA ILE A 95 -1.44 12.02 -39.10
C ILE A 95 -1.27 13.21 -38.16
N GLU A 96 -2.39 13.89 -37.87
CA GLU A 96 -2.42 14.93 -36.84
C GLU A 96 -2.75 14.33 -35.46
N ILE A 97 -1.99 14.71 -34.45
CA ILE A 97 -2.12 14.26 -33.08
C ILE A 97 -2.20 15.49 -32.16
N ASP A 98 -3.22 15.59 -31.33
CA ASP A 98 -3.30 16.55 -30.25
C ASP A 98 -2.64 15.94 -28.99
N VAL A 99 -1.57 16.58 -28.53
CA VAL A 99 -0.83 16.15 -27.35
C VAL A 99 -1.12 17.11 -26.20
N SER A 100 -1.51 16.56 -25.06
CA SER A 100 -1.74 17.36 -23.86
C SER A 100 -1.19 16.65 -22.63
N LYS A 101 -0.52 17.42 -21.76
CA LYS A 101 -0.13 17.02 -20.42
C LYS A 101 -1.02 17.76 -19.43
N MET A 102 -1.61 17.03 -18.51
CA MET A 102 -2.40 17.56 -17.41
C MET A 102 -1.68 17.33 -16.09
N PRO A 103 -1.91 18.17 -15.07
CA PRO A 103 -1.42 17.93 -13.72
C PRO A 103 -1.88 16.56 -13.20
N MET A 104 -1.04 15.91 -12.40
CA MET A 104 -1.38 14.62 -11.81
C MET A 104 -2.68 14.71 -11.01
N GLN A 105 -2.83 15.73 -10.18
CA GLN A 105 -4.03 15.97 -9.36
C GLN A 105 -5.30 16.00 -10.21
N THR A 106 -5.31 16.80 -11.28
CA THR A 106 -6.46 16.91 -12.20
C THR A 106 -6.75 15.60 -12.91
N THR A 107 -5.70 14.83 -13.24
CA THR A 107 -5.85 13.52 -13.87
C THR A 107 -6.50 12.53 -12.89
N VAL A 108 -6.05 12.52 -11.63
CA VAL A 108 -6.63 11.67 -10.58
C VAL A 108 -8.11 12.02 -10.35
N GLU A 109 -8.45 13.31 -10.24
CA GLU A 109 -9.83 13.77 -10.09
C GLU A 109 -10.70 13.32 -11.28
N LEU A 110 -10.22 13.52 -12.51
CA LEU A 110 -10.93 13.14 -13.73
C LEU A 110 -11.23 11.64 -13.79
N TYR A 111 -10.26 10.80 -13.42
CA TYR A 111 -10.45 9.34 -13.42
C TYR A 111 -11.21 8.86 -12.17
N GLY A 112 -11.10 9.57 -11.05
CA GLY A 112 -11.91 9.33 -9.87
C GLY A 112 -13.41 9.50 -10.13
N GLU A 113 -13.80 10.51 -10.89
CA GLU A 113 -15.20 10.72 -11.32
C GLU A 113 -15.73 9.64 -12.27
N LYS A 114 -14.84 9.00 -13.04
CA LYS A 114 -15.18 7.94 -13.98
C LYS A 114 -15.20 6.55 -13.35
N LEU A 115 -14.60 6.40 -12.17
CA LEU A 115 -14.54 5.16 -11.42
C LEU A 115 -15.75 5.04 -10.51
N ASN A 116 -16.52 3.97 -10.65
CA ASN A 116 -17.60 3.63 -9.73
C ASN A 116 -17.28 2.33 -9.00
N GLY A 117 -17.59 2.31 -7.71
CA GLY A 117 -17.48 1.13 -6.87
C GLY A 117 -18.82 0.83 -6.22
N ASP A 118 -19.41 -0.31 -6.54
CA ASP A 118 -20.69 -0.74 -6.00
C ASP A 118 -20.56 -2.10 -5.32
N LEU A 119 -21.31 -2.31 -4.24
CA LEU A 119 -21.48 -3.65 -3.66
C LEU A 119 -22.27 -4.52 -4.65
N VAL A 120 -21.71 -5.66 -5.01
CA VAL A 120 -22.38 -6.58 -5.95
C VAL A 120 -23.61 -7.23 -5.32
N ASP A 121 -23.54 -7.51 -4.02
CA ASP A 121 -24.63 -8.04 -3.20
C ASP A 121 -24.50 -7.47 -1.79
N GLN A 122 -25.65 -7.23 -1.11
CA GLN A 122 -25.67 -6.72 0.27
C GLN A 122 -25.12 -7.72 1.29
N ASP A 123 -25.19 -9.01 0.97
CA ASP A 123 -24.73 -10.10 1.83
C ASP A 123 -23.32 -10.62 1.45
N ALA A 124 -22.70 -10.07 0.41
CA ALA A 124 -21.37 -10.45 -0.02
C ALA A 124 -20.37 -9.31 0.15
N ASP A 125 -19.21 -9.59 0.74
CA ASP A 125 -18.08 -8.65 0.85
C ASP A 125 -17.35 -8.46 -0.50
N VAL A 126 -18.14 -8.29 -1.59
CA VAL A 126 -17.64 -8.14 -2.94
C VAL A 126 -17.97 -6.76 -3.49
N ILE A 127 -16.93 -6.01 -3.83
CA ILE A 127 -17.06 -4.69 -4.47
C ILE A 127 -16.81 -4.85 -5.97
N GLY A 128 -17.77 -4.42 -6.78
CA GLY A 128 -17.63 -4.30 -8.22
C GLY A 128 -17.03 -2.95 -8.59
N LEU A 129 -15.88 -2.95 -9.27
CA LEU A 129 -15.27 -1.73 -9.80
C LEU A 129 -15.58 -1.59 -11.29
N THR A 130 -16.08 -0.42 -11.67
CA THR A 130 -16.39 -0.11 -13.06
C THR A 130 -15.77 1.24 -13.44
N ILE A 131 -15.12 1.30 -14.58
CA ILE A 131 -14.60 2.54 -15.15
C ILE A 131 -15.08 2.71 -16.59
N ARG A 132 -15.38 3.94 -16.97
CA ARG A 132 -15.75 4.30 -18.35
C ARG A 132 -14.65 5.13 -18.98
N ASP A 133 -14.08 4.62 -20.06
CA ASP A 133 -13.06 5.33 -20.85
C ASP A 133 -13.28 5.10 -22.33
N VAL A 134 -12.75 5.99 -23.15
CA VAL A 134 -12.77 5.90 -24.61
C VAL A 134 -11.91 4.74 -25.10
N SER A 135 -10.78 4.49 -24.42
CA SER A 135 -9.89 3.35 -24.68
C SER A 135 -10.16 2.23 -23.68
N VAL A 136 -10.65 1.09 -24.17
CA VAL A 136 -10.87 -0.11 -23.37
C VAL A 136 -9.57 -0.58 -22.70
N GLN A 137 -8.45 -0.54 -23.46
CA GLN A 137 -7.15 -0.97 -22.91
C GLN A 137 -6.72 -0.08 -21.73
N ARG A 138 -6.87 1.24 -21.85
CA ARG A 138 -6.56 2.17 -20.75
C ARG A 138 -7.45 1.93 -19.53
N ALA A 139 -8.75 1.67 -19.74
CA ALA A 139 -9.67 1.33 -18.67
C ALA A 139 -9.22 0.07 -17.91
N VAL A 140 -8.85 -0.98 -18.64
CA VAL A 140 -8.35 -2.24 -18.07
C VAL A 140 -7.03 -2.02 -17.31
N ASP A 141 -6.10 -1.27 -17.87
CA ASP A 141 -4.81 -0.99 -17.25
C ASP A 141 -4.97 -0.19 -15.94
N ILE A 142 -5.91 0.78 -15.91
CA ILE A 142 -6.23 1.54 -14.69
C ILE A 142 -6.81 0.61 -13.62
N LEU A 143 -7.79 -0.23 -13.94
CA LEU A 143 -8.39 -1.16 -12.99
C LEU A 143 -7.35 -2.16 -12.44
N ASN A 144 -6.51 -2.70 -13.31
CA ASN A 144 -5.45 -3.62 -12.89
C ASN A 144 -4.44 -2.93 -11.94
N MET A 145 -4.06 -1.68 -12.25
CA MET A 145 -3.15 -0.93 -11.38
C MET A 145 -3.78 -0.62 -10.02
N ILE A 146 -5.08 -0.29 -9.97
CA ILE A 146 -5.82 -0.11 -8.71
C ILE A 146 -5.76 -1.39 -7.88
N LEU A 147 -5.97 -2.56 -8.49
CA LEU A 147 -5.90 -3.84 -7.78
C LEU A 147 -4.49 -4.14 -7.26
N VAL A 148 -3.46 -3.85 -8.04
CA VAL A 148 -2.06 -4.01 -7.61
C VAL A 148 -1.77 -3.14 -6.40
N VAL A 149 -2.03 -1.84 -6.49
CA VAL A 149 -1.79 -0.88 -5.39
C VAL A 149 -2.61 -1.23 -4.15
N TYR A 150 -3.87 -1.65 -4.33
CA TYR A 150 -4.70 -2.11 -3.21
C TYR A 150 -4.09 -3.32 -2.52
N THR A 151 -3.63 -4.30 -3.29
CA THR A 151 -3.01 -5.52 -2.74
C THR A 151 -1.71 -5.21 -2.00
N GLU A 152 -0.87 -4.33 -2.56
CA GLU A 152 0.37 -3.88 -1.92
C GLU A 152 0.09 -3.17 -0.59
N ASN A 153 -0.85 -2.22 -0.58
CA ASN A 153 -1.26 -1.52 0.64
C ASN A 153 -1.83 -2.49 1.69
N TRP A 154 -2.67 -3.44 1.26
CA TRP A 154 -3.24 -4.44 2.16
C TRP A 154 -2.16 -5.31 2.81
N ILE A 155 -1.16 -5.76 2.03
CA ILE A 155 -0.01 -6.52 2.55
C ILE A 155 0.79 -5.66 3.54
N GLU A 156 1.05 -4.40 3.20
CA GLU A 156 1.79 -3.48 4.07
C GLU A 156 1.07 -3.27 5.40
N ASP A 157 -0.24 -3.05 5.37
CA ASP A 157 -1.04 -2.87 6.59
C ASP A 157 -1.08 -4.13 7.45
N LYS A 158 -1.19 -5.31 6.83
CA LYS A 158 -1.10 -6.59 7.56
C LYS A 158 0.27 -6.78 8.21
N ASN A 159 1.34 -6.42 7.51
CA ASN A 159 2.70 -6.47 8.05
C ASN A 159 2.87 -5.48 9.23
N LYS A 160 2.37 -4.25 9.13
CA LYS A 160 2.39 -3.28 10.24
C LYS A 160 1.66 -3.82 11.47
N MET A 161 0.47 -4.42 11.28
CA MET A 161 -0.27 -5.04 12.37
C MET A 161 0.50 -6.21 13.01
N ALA A 162 1.12 -7.07 12.21
CA ALA A 162 1.91 -8.19 12.71
C ALA A 162 3.11 -7.73 13.53
N VAL A 163 3.85 -6.72 13.04
CA VAL A 163 4.99 -6.12 13.75
C VAL A 163 4.55 -5.47 15.06
N ALA A 164 3.45 -4.70 15.04
CA ALA A 164 2.91 -4.07 16.24
C ALA A 164 2.46 -5.11 17.29
N THR A 165 1.83 -6.19 16.83
CA THR A 165 1.41 -7.29 17.72
C THR A 165 2.61 -8.01 18.32
N SER A 166 3.66 -8.29 17.53
CA SER A 166 4.90 -8.89 18.04
C SER A 166 5.56 -8.01 19.09
N ALA A 167 5.70 -6.71 18.81
CA ALA A 167 6.27 -5.77 19.79
C ALA A 167 5.45 -5.72 21.09
N PHE A 168 4.12 -5.72 21.01
CA PHE A 168 3.26 -5.79 22.17
C PHE A 168 3.46 -7.08 22.99
N ILE A 169 3.56 -8.22 22.31
CA ILE A 169 3.81 -9.51 22.98
C ILE A 169 5.18 -9.50 23.68
N ASP A 170 6.22 -9.00 22.99
CA ASP A 170 7.56 -8.91 23.57
C ASP A 170 7.60 -8.02 24.82
N ASP A 171 6.90 -6.89 24.80
CA ASP A 171 6.81 -6.00 25.96
C ASP A 171 6.04 -6.67 27.13
N ARG A 172 4.97 -7.41 26.82
CA ARG A 172 4.22 -8.15 27.84
C ARG A 172 5.03 -9.30 28.45
N LEU A 173 5.81 -10.02 27.62
CA LEU A 173 6.70 -11.07 28.10
C LEU A 173 7.75 -10.51 29.04
N ARG A 174 8.42 -9.40 28.71
CA ARG A 174 9.37 -8.74 29.62
C ARG A 174 8.75 -8.35 30.94
N LEU A 175 7.52 -7.82 30.93
CA LEU A 175 6.82 -7.47 32.17
C LEU A 175 6.55 -8.70 33.05
N ILE A 176 6.05 -9.78 32.43
CA ILE A 176 5.78 -11.04 33.10
C ILE A 176 7.07 -11.63 33.67
N GLU A 177 8.18 -11.61 32.92
CA GLU A 177 9.50 -12.07 33.38
C GLU A 177 9.98 -11.27 34.62
N GLN A 178 9.79 -9.94 34.59
CA GLN A 178 10.11 -9.10 35.74
C GLN A 178 9.24 -9.41 36.96
N GLU A 179 7.94 -9.57 36.79
CA GLU A 179 7.01 -9.94 37.86
C GLU A 179 7.36 -11.30 38.41
N LEU A 180 7.66 -12.29 37.58
CA LEU A 180 8.06 -13.64 38.01
C LEU A 180 9.38 -13.59 38.78
N GLY A 181 10.38 -12.86 38.29
CA GLY A 181 11.66 -12.68 39.00
C GLY A 181 11.48 -12.01 40.37
N ASN A 182 10.56 -11.06 40.49
CA ASN A 182 10.21 -10.45 41.79
C ASN A 182 9.53 -11.45 42.71
N VAL A 183 8.62 -12.28 42.22
CA VAL A 183 7.95 -13.33 43.01
C VAL A 183 8.97 -14.36 43.48
N ASP A 184 9.84 -14.85 42.59
CA ASP A 184 10.90 -15.79 42.92
C ASP A 184 11.84 -15.22 44.00
N SER A 185 12.25 -13.96 43.86
CA SER A 185 13.06 -13.27 44.87
C SER A 185 12.35 -13.16 46.22
N ASN A 186 11.05 -12.89 46.22
CA ASN A 186 10.26 -12.81 47.44
C ASN A 186 10.08 -14.19 48.09
N ILE A 187 9.88 -15.23 47.32
CA ILE A 187 9.83 -16.62 47.80
C ILE A 187 11.18 -17.00 48.41
N ALA A 188 12.30 -16.71 47.76
CA ALA A 188 13.62 -16.97 48.26
C ALA A 188 13.90 -16.24 49.58
N LYS A 189 13.53 -14.96 49.71
CA LYS A 189 13.65 -14.17 50.94
C LYS A 189 12.77 -14.74 52.07
N TYR A 190 11.55 -15.13 51.74
CA TYR A 190 10.65 -15.73 52.70
C TYR A 190 11.19 -17.07 53.22
N SER A 191 11.62 -17.94 52.30
CA SER A 191 12.24 -19.23 52.61
C SER A 191 13.47 -19.10 53.52
N THR A 192 14.33 -18.10 53.26
CA THR A 192 15.49 -17.79 54.08
C THR A 192 15.11 -17.29 55.49
N LYS A 193 14.07 -16.47 55.58
CA LYS A 193 13.58 -15.88 56.84
C LYS A 193 12.90 -16.91 57.73
N VAL A 194 12.22 -17.89 57.16
CA VAL A 194 11.50 -18.96 57.89
C VAL A 194 12.40 -20.17 58.13
N GLY A 195 13.60 -20.21 57.53
CA GLY A 195 14.57 -21.29 57.73
C GLY A 195 14.17 -22.61 57.05
N THR A 196 13.26 -22.56 56.07
CA THR A 196 12.78 -23.75 55.37
C THR A 196 13.28 -23.74 53.92
N PRO A 197 13.95 -24.82 53.48
CA PRO A 197 14.59 -24.84 52.16
C PRO A 197 13.65 -24.89 50.94
N SER A 198 12.34 -25.14 51.15
CA SER A 198 11.34 -25.17 50.09
C SER A 198 9.93 -25.00 50.66
N PRO A 199 9.02 -24.24 50.04
CA PRO A 199 7.60 -24.13 50.43
C PRO A 199 6.87 -25.49 50.45
N ILE A 200 7.27 -26.39 49.54
CA ILE A 200 6.71 -27.74 49.47
C ILE A 200 7.17 -28.57 50.65
N ALA A 201 8.46 -28.54 50.97
CA ALA A 201 8.99 -29.24 52.15
C ALA A 201 8.43 -28.68 53.46
N SER A 202 8.12 -27.38 53.53
CA SER A 202 7.45 -26.76 54.70
C SER A 202 6.01 -27.21 54.84
N ALA A 203 5.29 -27.38 53.75
CA ALA A 203 3.92 -27.87 53.76
C ALA A 203 3.87 -29.34 54.16
N GLU A 204 4.77 -30.17 53.64
CA GLU A 204 4.91 -31.59 54.06
C GLU A 204 5.25 -31.73 55.53
N MET A 205 6.24 -30.97 56.04
CA MET A 205 6.59 -30.97 57.46
C MET A 205 5.44 -30.45 58.35
N SER A 206 4.64 -29.50 57.89
CA SER A 206 3.50 -29.00 58.66
C SER A 206 2.38 -30.03 58.73
N ILE A 207 2.09 -30.73 57.64
CA ILE A 207 1.10 -31.81 57.57
C ILE A 207 1.54 -32.98 58.48
N GLU A 208 2.80 -33.34 58.39
CA GLU A 208 3.36 -34.44 59.24
C GLU A 208 3.33 -34.10 60.72
N LYS A 209 3.62 -32.84 61.06
CA LYS A 209 3.58 -32.36 62.46
C LYS A 209 2.14 -32.24 62.94
N GLU A 210 1.18 -31.88 62.14
CA GLU A 210 -0.24 -31.84 62.48
C GLU A 210 -0.79 -33.26 62.74
N ALA A 211 -0.45 -34.20 61.82
CA ALA A 211 -0.80 -35.62 62.01
C ALA A 211 -0.22 -36.22 63.29
N LEU A 212 1.02 -35.87 63.67
CA LEU A 212 1.66 -36.32 64.91
C LEU A 212 1.02 -35.68 66.15
N LEU A 213 0.58 -34.43 66.05
CA LEU A 213 -0.14 -33.77 67.17
C LEU A 213 -1.53 -34.37 67.36
N ASP A 214 -2.24 -34.67 66.28
CA ASP A 214 -3.54 -35.33 66.34
C ASP A 214 -3.43 -36.76 66.98
N GLN A 215 -2.38 -37.48 66.61
CA GLN A 215 -2.13 -38.81 67.14
C GLN A 215 -1.83 -38.75 68.63
N ASN A 216 -1.01 -37.78 69.09
CA ASN A 216 -0.72 -37.54 70.49
C ASN A 216 -1.95 -37.10 71.30
N ALA A 217 -2.81 -36.24 70.68
CA ALA A 217 -4.07 -35.82 71.29
C ALA A 217 -5.01 -36.99 71.55
N LEU A 218 -5.12 -37.88 70.58
CA LEU A 218 -5.95 -39.09 70.64
C LEU A 218 -5.45 -40.05 71.70
N GLU A 219 -4.13 -40.21 71.85
CA GLU A 219 -3.51 -41.03 72.88
C GLU A 219 -3.71 -40.46 74.28
N LEU A 220 -3.61 -39.14 74.45
CA LEU A 220 -3.91 -38.45 75.69
C LEU A 220 -5.39 -38.58 76.07
N ASP A 221 -6.31 -38.42 75.09
CA ASP A 221 -7.74 -38.61 75.37
C ASP A 221 -8.07 -40.03 75.76
N ASN A 222 -7.42 -41.02 75.15
CA ASN A 222 -7.56 -42.42 75.54
C ASN A 222 -7.03 -42.67 76.96
N GLN A 223 -5.88 -42.08 77.34
CA GLN A 223 -5.33 -42.17 78.65
C GLN A 223 -6.23 -41.50 79.70
N LEU A 224 -6.82 -40.34 79.33
CA LEU A 224 -7.73 -39.62 80.21
C LEU A 224 -9.05 -40.38 80.43
N ALA A 225 -9.58 -41.00 79.40
CA ALA A 225 -10.74 -41.88 79.47
C ALA A 225 -10.47 -43.10 80.35
N LEU A 226 -9.29 -43.73 80.25
CA LEU A 226 -8.89 -44.85 81.10
C LEU A 226 -8.74 -44.43 82.59
N ALA A 227 -8.18 -43.23 82.86
CA ALA A 227 -8.04 -42.70 84.19
C ALA A 227 -9.38 -42.30 84.81
N GLN A 228 -10.40 -42.00 84.06
CA GLN A 228 -11.76 -41.73 84.58
C GLN A 228 -12.56 -43.00 84.88
N TYR A 229 -12.13 -44.15 84.36
CA TYR A 229 -12.78 -45.43 84.59
C TYR A 229 -12.16 -46.25 85.74
N MET A 230 -11.04 -45.81 86.34
CA MET A 230 -10.45 -46.34 87.56
C MET A 230 -10.85 -45.55 88.77
#